data_2235926dc240d4e77e246ec7de426d44
#
_entry.id   2235926dc240d4e77e246ec7de426d44
#
_cell.length_a   1.000
_cell.length_b   1.000
_cell.length_c   1.000
_cell.angle_alpha   90.00
_cell.angle_beta   90.00
_cell.angle_gamma   90.00
#
_symmetry.space_group_name_H-M   'P 1'
#
loop_
_entity.id
_entity.type
_entity.pdbx_description
1 polymer ?
#
loop_
_entity_poly.entity_id
_entity_poly.type
_entity_poly.pdbx_seq_one_letter_code
_entity_poly.pdbx_strand_id
1 'polypeptide(L)'
;MQTEKLEYTDRYDIPDEVKQTVVAALDRMGTRAGYHERNARTALDIVADIANPRILELGAGHGKLSAEILTSHPTATVTVSDLDPTSVANIAAGPLGADPRARTQVVDATAIDAPDDSYDLVVFAQAFHHLPPATAVRAIAEATRVGKRFLVIDLPRPRSVQLLLTPLILAPFAAALALVRPSLKHVMHDAYISALRAYSRSAFIALGKAADPRMGVEFLPLSACRLRPGHVGIVFTRPRAS
;
A
#
# COMPACT_ATOMS: atom_id res chain seq x y z
N MET A 1 -4.50 -13.46 -14.62
CA MET A 1 -3.14 -13.93 -14.32
C MET A 1 -2.33 -12.71 -13.94
N GLN A 2 -1.62 -12.74 -12.81
CA GLN A 2 -0.62 -11.73 -12.47
C GLN A 2 0.68 -12.05 -13.21
N THR A 3 1.54 -11.03 -13.42
CA THR A 3 2.89 -11.25 -13.97
C THR A 3 3.87 -11.58 -12.84
N GLU A 4 4.87 -12.40 -13.15
CA GLU A 4 5.99 -12.68 -12.25
C GLU A 4 7.13 -11.65 -12.38
N LYS A 5 7.03 -10.71 -13.33
CA LYS A 5 8.03 -9.66 -13.50
C LYS A 5 8.05 -8.78 -12.26
N LEU A 6 9.26 -8.51 -11.75
CA LEU A 6 9.47 -7.65 -10.59
C LEU A 6 9.47 -6.17 -11.00
N GLU A 7 8.94 -5.34 -10.12
CA GLU A 7 9.15 -3.90 -10.17
C GLU A 7 10.58 -3.56 -9.72
N TYR A 8 11.08 -2.39 -10.09
CA TYR A 8 12.40 -1.96 -9.63
C TYR A 8 12.46 -1.87 -8.10
N THR A 9 11.36 -1.53 -7.47
CA THR A 9 11.22 -1.48 -6.01
C THR A 9 11.33 -2.84 -5.33
N ASP A 10 11.03 -3.96 -6.03
CA ASP A 10 11.11 -5.34 -5.53
C ASP A 10 12.45 -6.03 -5.82
N ARG A 11 13.34 -5.38 -6.59
CA ARG A 11 14.57 -6.01 -7.06
C ARG A 11 15.68 -5.88 -6.04
N TYR A 12 16.41 -6.98 -5.79
CA TYR A 12 17.58 -7.04 -4.93
C TYR A 12 18.91 -7.13 -5.74
N ASP A 13 18.82 -7.21 -7.07
CA ASP A 13 19.94 -7.30 -8.01
C ASP A 13 20.35 -5.93 -8.59
N ILE A 14 19.78 -4.83 -8.07
CA ILE A 14 20.09 -3.46 -8.47
C ILE A 14 20.54 -2.64 -7.24
N PRO A 15 21.32 -1.55 -7.45
CA PRO A 15 21.74 -0.68 -6.35
C PRO A 15 20.53 -0.07 -5.60
N ASP A 16 20.62 0.00 -4.27
CA ASP A 16 19.58 0.60 -3.42
C ASP A 16 19.25 2.05 -3.81
N GLU A 17 20.25 2.82 -4.27
CA GLU A 17 20.06 4.20 -4.74
C GLU A 17 19.04 4.28 -5.89
N VAL A 18 19.04 3.29 -6.79
CA VAL A 18 18.07 3.22 -7.90
C VAL A 18 16.68 2.96 -7.35
N LYS A 19 16.52 2.01 -6.41
CA LYS A 19 15.25 1.72 -5.73
C LYS A 19 14.73 2.96 -5.03
N GLN A 20 15.55 3.59 -4.18
CA GLN A 20 15.18 4.79 -3.43
C GLN A 20 14.82 5.96 -4.36
N THR A 21 15.46 6.07 -5.52
CA THR A 21 15.11 7.08 -6.53
C THR A 21 13.70 6.84 -7.09
N VAL A 22 13.34 5.59 -7.37
CA VAL A 22 11.99 5.22 -7.85
C VAL A 22 10.95 5.46 -6.76
N VAL A 23 11.20 4.98 -5.54
CA VAL A 23 10.30 5.19 -4.38
C VAL A 23 10.08 6.69 -4.14
N ALA A 24 11.16 7.50 -4.15
CA ALA A 24 11.05 8.95 -4.00
C ALA A 24 10.28 9.64 -5.15
N ALA A 25 10.36 9.11 -6.36
CA ALA A 25 9.61 9.63 -7.49
C ALA A 25 8.11 9.31 -7.36
N LEU A 26 7.77 8.09 -6.98
CA LEU A 26 6.38 7.65 -6.71
C LEU A 26 5.78 8.44 -5.55
N ASP A 27 6.54 8.63 -4.47
CA ASP A 27 6.14 9.43 -3.32
C ASP A 27 5.83 10.89 -3.69
N ARG A 28 6.71 11.55 -4.47
CA ARG A 28 6.46 12.90 -4.98
C ARG A 28 5.21 12.99 -5.86
N MET A 29 4.97 11.97 -6.67
CA MET A 29 3.74 11.90 -7.49
C MET A 29 2.51 11.72 -6.61
N GLY A 30 2.57 10.85 -5.61
CA GLY A 30 1.52 10.61 -4.63
C GLY A 30 1.17 11.88 -3.84
N THR A 31 2.19 12.59 -3.34
CA THR A 31 2.04 13.86 -2.62
C THR A 31 1.37 14.92 -3.48
N ARG A 32 1.86 15.15 -4.71
CA ARG A 32 1.25 16.11 -5.64
C ARG A 32 -0.19 15.76 -6.05
N ALA A 33 -0.51 14.48 -6.03
CA ALA A 33 -1.85 13.98 -6.31
C ALA A 33 -2.77 14.00 -5.08
N GLY A 34 -2.26 14.31 -3.87
CA GLY A 34 -3.00 14.26 -2.61
C GLY A 34 -3.40 12.83 -2.20
N TYR A 35 -2.59 11.82 -2.58
CA TYR A 35 -2.92 10.42 -2.27
C TYR A 35 -2.75 10.11 -0.78
N HIS A 36 -1.65 10.60 -0.17
CA HIS A 36 -1.36 10.34 1.23
C HIS A 36 -2.44 10.92 2.15
N GLU A 37 -2.85 12.18 1.91
CA GLU A 37 -3.93 12.83 2.65
C GLU A 37 -5.28 12.08 2.51
N ARG A 38 -5.65 11.66 1.28
CA ARG A 38 -6.90 10.91 1.07
C ARG A 38 -6.85 9.53 1.72
N ASN A 39 -5.72 8.84 1.63
CA ASN A 39 -5.53 7.53 2.24
C ASN A 39 -5.58 7.63 3.77
N ALA A 40 -4.96 8.67 4.35
CA ALA A 40 -5.02 8.96 5.78
C ALA A 40 -6.46 9.21 6.24
N ARG A 41 -7.20 10.05 5.51
CA ARG A 41 -8.62 10.31 5.79
C ARG A 41 -9.44 9.03 5.73
N THR A 42 -9.25 8.19 4.70
CA THR A 42 -9.93 6.90 4.58
C THR A 42 -9.60 5.97 5.74
N ALA A 43 -8.35 5.92 6.18
CA ALA A 43 -7.93 5.11 7.33
C ALA A 43 -8.57 5.61 8.63
N LEU A 44 -8.60 6.92 8.84
CA LEU A 44 -9.20 7.55 10.01
C LEU A 44 -10.73 7.42 10.05
N ASP A 45 -11.41 7.47 8.90
CA ASP A 45 -12.86 7.23 8.81
C ASP A 45 -13.24 5.82 9.31
N ILE A 46 -12.39 4.82 9.09
CA ILE A 46 -12.62 3.43 9.55
C ILE A 46 -12.54 3.32 11.08
N VAL A 47 -11.75 4.17 11.73
CA VAL A 47 -11.57 4.16 13.20
C VAL A 47 -12.15 5.41 13.87
N ALA A 48 -13.09 6.09 13.22
CA ALA A 48 -13.67 7.34 13.71
C ALA A 48 -14.42 7.19 15.05
N ASP A 49 -14.83 5.97 15.39
CA ASP A 49 -15.44 5.59 16.66
C ASP A 49 -14.43 5.38 17.80
N ILE A 50 -13.12 5.44 17.54
CA ILE A 50 -12.05 5.14 18.51
C ILE A 50 -11.29 6.42 18.84
N ALA A 51 -11.36 6.84 20.09
CA ALA A 51 -10.76 8.10 20.53
C ALA A 51 -9.20 8.10 20.43
N ASN A 52 -8.55 6.98 20.67
CA ASN A 52 -7.09 6.82 20.63
C ASN A 52 -6.74 5.61 19.76
N PRO A 53 -6.88 5.69 18.43
CA PRO A 53 -6.68 4.54 17.57
C PRO A 53 -5.21 4.13 17.48
N ARG A 54 -4.97 2.83 17.58
CA ARG A 54 -3.66 2.19 17.37
C ARG A 54 -3.64 1.64 15.96
N ILE A 55 -2.74 2.17 15.13
CA ILE A 55 -2.69 1.83 13.71
C ILE A 55 -1.33 1.20 13.39
N LEU A 56 -1.33 0.12 12.59
CA LEU A 56 -0.14 -0.45 11.98
C LEU A 56 -0.16 -0.15 10.48
N GLU A 57 0.83 0.54 9.96
CA GLU A 57 1.07 0.67 8.52
C GLU A 57 2.09 -0.37 8.07
N LEU A 58 1.71 -1.20 7.09
CA LEU A 58 2.57 -2.16 6.41
C LEU A 58 3.04 -1.59 5.07
N GLY A 59 4.32 -1.80 4.71
CA GLY A 59 4.87 -1.31 3.45
C GLY A 59 4.87 0.21 3.35
N ALA A 60 5.32 0.89 4.40
CA ALA A 60 5.22 2.36 4.55
C ALA A 60 6.10 3.15 3.57
N GLY A 61 7.13 2.52 2.96
CA GLY A 61 8.07 3.19 2.06
C GLY A 61 8.78 4.38 2.73
N HIS A 62 8.26 5.60 2.54
CA HIS A 62 8.77 6.82 3.16
C HIS A 62 7.93 7.32 4.35
N GLY A 63 6.93 6.56 4.79
CA GLY A 63 6.09 6.88 5.96
C GLY A 63 5.12 8.06 5.77
N LYS A 64 4.82 8.45 4.53
CA LYS A 64 3.99 9.63 4.27
C LYS A 64 2.54 9.46 4.73
N LEU A 65 1.97 8.27 4.58
CA LEU A 65 0.62 7.99 5.07
C LEU A 65 0.55 8.11 6.59
N SER A 66 1.51 7.52 7.31
CA SER A 66 1.62 7.65 8.78
C SER A 66 1.77 9.11 9.23
N ALA A 67 2.59 9.89 8.52
CA ALA A 67 2.76 11.33 8.81
C ALA A 67 1.42 12.09 8.67
N GLU A 68 0.64 11.82 7.62
CA GLU A 68 -0.67 12.42 7.40
C GLU A 68 -1.71 11.98 8.46
N ILE A 69 -1.68 10.69 8.87
CA ILE A 69 -2.53 10.19 9.96
C ILE A 69 -2.25 10.95 11.25
N LEU A 70 -0.97 11.07 11.65
CA LEU A 70 -0.57 11.74 12.89
C LEU A 70 -0.83 13.26 12.84
N THR A 71 -0.74 13.87 11.68
CA THR A 71 -1.09 15.28 11.48
C THR A 71 -2.60 15.50 11.60
N SER A 72 -3.40 14.57 11.07
CA SER A 72 -4.86 14.69 11.02
C SER A 72 -5.55 14.24 12.31
N HIS A 73 -4.91 13.42 13.15
CA HIS A 73 -5.50 12.89 14.38
C HIS A 73 -4.55 13.07 15.59
N PRO A 74 -4.95 13.87 16.61
CA PRO A 74 -4.04 14.28 17.68
C PRO A 74 -3.64 13.15 18.64
N THR A 75 -4.47 12.11 18.78
CA THR A 75 -4.29 11.03 19.76
C THR A 75 -4.04 9.66 19.10
N ALA A 76 -4.00 9.59 17.78
CA ALA A 76 -3.62 8.37 17.09
C ALA A 76 -2.16 8.01 17.39
N THR A 77 -1.89 6.70 17.49
CA THR A 77 -0.53 6.15 17.51
C THR A 77 -0.33 5.25 16.31
N VAL A 78 0.86 5.30 15.69
CA VAL A 78 1.13 4.54 14.48
C VAL A 78 2.43 3.74 14.63
N THR A 79 2.35 2.42 14.39
CA THR A 79 3.54 1.62 14.09
C THR A 79 3.76 1.70 12.58
N VAL A 80 4.84 2.36 12.17
CA VAL A 80 5.23 2.59 10.78
C VAL A 80 6.18 1.48 10.38
N SER A 81 5.79 0.63 9.45
CA SER A 81 6.60 -0.54 9.15
C SER A 81 6.79 -0.79 7.66
N ASP A 82 7.93 -1.38 7.35
CA ASP A 82 8.28 -1.86 6.03
C ASP A 82 9.06 -3.17 6.14
N LEU A 83 9.07 -3.97 5.09
CA LEU A 83 9.92 -5.16 5.00
C LEU A 83 11.39 -4.77 4.75
N ASP A 84 11.63 -3.64 4.06
CA ASP A 84 12.96 -3.14 3.76
C ASP A 84 13.56 -2.38 4.97
N PRO A 85 14.64 -2.90 5.59
CA PRO A 85 15.29 -2.24 6.72
C PRO A 85 15.83 -0.85 6.39
N THR A 86 16.23 -0.60 5.13
CA THR A 86 16.72 0.71 4.68
C THR A 86 15.61 1.75 4.72
N SER A 87 14.40 1.40 4.27
CA SER A 87 13.22 2.26 4.36
C SER A 87 12.88 2.59 5.81
N VAL A 88 12.89 1.58 6.69
CA VAL A 88 12.62 1.78 8.13
C VAL A 88 13.67 2.68 8.78
N ALA A 89 14.96 2.48 8.48
CA ALA A 89 16.03 3.33 9.00
C ALA A 89 15.89 4.80 8.53
N ASN A 90 15.52 5.01 7.27
CA ASN A 90 15.27 6.35 6.73
C ASN A 90 14.08 7.03 7.40
N ILE A 91 12.99 6.29 7.67
CA ILE A 91 11.83 6.82 8.41
C ILE A 91 12.24 7.19 9.84
N ALA A 92 12.99 6.31 10.53
CA ALA A 92 13.45 6.53 11.90
C ALA A 92 14.38 7.75 12.04
N ALA A 93 15.20 8.00 11.02
CA ALA A 93 16.08 9.19 10.98
C ALA A 93 15.34 10.49 10.60
N GLY A 94 14.11 10.39 10.13
CA GLY A 94 13.29 11.53 9.70
C GLY A 94 12.38 12.09 10.81
N PRO A 95 11.52 13.06 10.46
CA PRO A 95 10.60 13.71 11.40
C PRO A 95 9.65 12.73 12.11
N LEU A 96 9.25 11.64 11.44
CA LEU A 96 8.40 10.60 12.01
C LEU A 96 9.08 9.87 13.17
N GLY A 97 10.38 9.58 13.07
CA GLY A 97 11.13 8.95 14.16
C GLY A 97 11.26 9.81 15.42
N ALA A 98 11.05 11.12 15.31
CA ALA A 98 11.03 12.06 16.44
C ALA A 98 9.62 12.25 17.06
N ASP A 99 8.55 11.81 16.40
CA ASP A 99 7.18 11.90 16.96
C ASP A 99 6.95 10.78 17.98
N PRO A 100 6.66 11.08 19.25
CA PRO A 100 6.47 10.07 20.30
C PRO A 100 5.26 9.16 20.06
N ARG A 101 4.37 9.51 19.11
CA ARG A 101 3.21 8.70 18.70
C ARG A 101 3.55 7.73 17.58
N ALA A 102 4.75 7.84 16.96
CA ALA A 102 5.22 6.94 15.92
C ALA A 102 6.25 5.95 16.47
N ARG A 103 6.13 4.70 16.06
CA ARG A 103 7.14 3.66 16.28
C ARG A 103 7.53 3.06 14.93
N THR A 104 8.81 3.05 14.61
CA THR A 104 9.32 2.41 13.38
C THR A 104 9.74 0.98 13.64
N GLN A 105 9.41 0.07 12.72
CA GLN A 105 9.72 -1.36 12.86
C GLN A 105 9.85 -2.05 11.51
N VAL A 106 10.81 -2.98 11.38
CA VAL A 106 10.85 -3.91 10.24
C VAL A 106 9.82 -5.00 10.48
N VAL A 107 8.86 -5.17 9.55
CA VAL A 107 7.78 -6.15 9.68
C VAL A 107 7.57 -6.89 8.36
N ASP A 108 7.58 -8.22 8.44
CA ASP A 108 7.03 -9.07 7.39
C ASP A 108 5.51 -9.17 7.59
N ALA A 109 4.74 -8.71 6.59
CA ALA A 109 3.28 -8.75 6.63
C ALA A 109 2.71 -10.18 6.77
N THR A 110 3.51 -11.21 6.50
CA THR A 110 3.12 -12.63 6.62
C THR A 110 3.44 -13.27 7.97
N ALA A 111 4.14 -12.54 8.86
CA ALA A 111 4.57 -13.00 10.19
C ALA A 111 4.73 -11.80 11.13
N ILE A 112 3.62 -11.19 11.53
CA ILE A 112 3.63 -9.96 12.35
C ILE A 112 3.85 -10.33 13.82
N ASP A 113 4.99 -9.91 14.38
CA ASP A 113 5.32 -10.11 15.79
C ASP A 113 4.54 -9.13 16.67
N ALA A 114 3.26 -9.44 16.87
CA ALA A 114 2.36 -8.73 17.77
C ALA A 114 1.25 -9.68 18.26
N PRO A 115 0.74 -9.48 19.50
CA PRO A 115 -0.43 -10.20 19.98
C PRO A 115 -1.67 -9.97 19.11
N ASP A 116 -2.65 -10.87 19.22
CA ASP A 116 -3.95 -10.70 18.59
C ASP A 116 -4.59 -9.39 19.06
N ASP A 117 -5.31 -8.71 18.15
CA ASP A 117 -6.05 -7.48 18.45
C ASP A 117 -5.19 -6.32 19.02
N SER A 118 -3.87 -6.33 18.76
CA SER A 118 -2.95 -5.26 19.19
C SER A 118 -3.27 -3.91 18.56
N TYR A 119 -3.88 -3.92 17.36
CA TYR A 119 -4.19 -2.73 16.58
C TYR A 119 -5.68 -2.61 16.31
N ASP A 120 -6.17 -1.38 16.28
CA ASP A 120 -7.57 -1.10 15.88
C ASP A 120 -7.72 -1.14 14.37
N LEU A 121 -6.63 -0.79 13.63
CA LEU A 121 -6.55 -0.84 12.18
C LEU A 121 -5.14 -1.26 11.74
N VAL A 122 -5.07 -2.17 10.79
CA VAL A 122 -3.87 -2.40 9.97
C VAL A 122 -4.12 -1.79 8.60
N VAL A 123 -3.16 -1.05 8.05
CA VAL A 123 -3.26 -0.44 6.72
C VAL A 123 -2.13 -0.92 5.83
N PHE A 124 -2.44 -1.27 4.58
CA PHE A 124 -1.47 -1.59 3.55
C PHE A 124 -1.83 -0.79 2.29
N ALA A 125 -1.09 0.29 2.05
CA ALA A 125 -1.42 1.24 1.00
C ALA A 125 -0.42 1.18 -0.16
N GLN A 126 -0.94 0.99 -1.38
CA GLN A 126 -0.20 1.05 -2.65
C GLN A 126 0.98 0.06 -2.79
N ALA A 127 0.98 -1.01 -2.01
CA ALA A 127 2.02 -2.03 -2.05
C ALA A 127 1.47 -3.47 -1.95
N PHE A 128 0.17 -3.66 -1.74
CA PHE A 128 -0.42 -4.99 -1.61
C PHE A 128 -0.32 -5.82 -2.91
N HIS A 129 -0.37 -5.18 -4.08
CA HIS A 129 -0.22 -5.83 -5.39
C HIS A 129 1.17 -6.45 -5.59
N HIS A 130 2.20 -6.09 -4.81
CA HIS A 130 3.51 -6.73 -4.82
C HIS A 130 3.46 -8.16 -4.28
N LEU A 131 2.49 -8.50 -3.44
CA LEU A 131 2.38 -9.83 -2.84
C LEU A 131 1.83 -10.84 -3.86
N PRO A 132 2.50 -11.99 -4.08
CA PRO A 132 1.90 -13.13 -4.79
C PRO A 132 0.67 -13.65 -4.04
N PRO A 133 -0.29 -14.34 -4.69
CA PRO A 133 -1.55 -14.76 -4.07
C PRO A 133 -1.39 -15.53 -2.75
N ALA A 134 -0.46 -16.48 -2.68
CA ALA A 134 -0.23 -17.25 -1.46
C ALA A 134 0.31 -16.39 -0.31
N THR A 135 1.18 -15.42 -0.62
CA THR A 135 1.71 -14.44 0.34
C THR A 135 0.63 -13.47 0.77
N ALA A 136 -0.21 -13.00 -0.17
CA ALA A 136 -1.34 -12.12 0.12
C ALA A 136 -2.36 -12.76 1.08
N VAL A 137 -2.64 -14.06 0.93
CA VAL A 137 -3.50 -14.81 1.86
C VAL A 137 -2.92 -14.81 3.27
N ARG A 138 -1.61 -15.07 3.42
CA ARG A 138 -0.96 -15.03 4.74
C ARG A 138 -0.97 -13.63 5.34
N ALA A 139 -0.68 -12.61 4.53
CA ALA A 139 -0.72 -11.22 4.98
C ALA A 139 -2.13 -10.80 5.46
N ILE A 140 -3.20 -11.20 4.75
CA ILE A 140 -4.59 -10.97 5.19
C ILE A 140 -4.85 -11.69 6.53
N ALA A 141 -4.40 -12.95 6.65
CA ALA A 141 -4.60 -13.73 7.87
C ALA A 141 -3.90 -13.07 9.08
N GLU A 142 -2.63 -12.66 8.92
CA GLU A 142 -1.86 -12.00 9.97
C GLU A 142 -2.39 -10.60 10.30
N ALA A 143 -2.63 -9.77 9.29
CA ALA A 143 -3.16 -8.43 9.49
C ALA A 143 -4.52 -8.43 10.22
N THR A 144 -5.40 -9.41 9.90
CA THR A 144 -6.69 -9.56 10.59
C THR A 144 -6.60 -10.33 11.91
N ARG A 145 -5.48 -10.95 12.22
CA ARG A 145 -5.16 -11.51 13.55
C ARG A 145 -4.76 -10.39 14.50
N VAL A 146 -3.78 -9.57 14.10
CA VAL A 146 -3.24 -8.51 14.98
C VAL A 146 -4.10 -7.25 14.98
N GLY A 147 -4.94 -7.04 13.98
CA GLY A 147 -5.80 -5.86 13.83
C GLY A 147 -7.28 -6.19 13.80
N LYS A 148 -8.11 -5.31 14.38
CA LYS A 148 -9.57 -5.46 14.35
C LYS A 148 -10.13 -5.33 12.94
N ARG A 149 -9.51 -4.48 12.13
CA ARG A 149 -9.84 -4.22 10.72
C ARG A 149 -8.53 -4.16 9.91
N PHE A 150 -8.54 -4.69 8.71
CA PHE A 150 -7.42 -4.58 7.79
C PHE A 150 -7.85 -3.84 6.53
N LEU A 151 -7.30 -2.66 6.30
CA LEU A 151 -7.55 -1.83 5.13
C LEU A 151 -6.44 -2.01 4.10
N VAL A 152 -6.81 -2.44 2.92
CA VAL A 152 -5.95 -2.37 1.73
C VAL A 152 -6.41 -1.22 0.85
N ILE A 153 -5.50 -0.31 0.50
CA ILE A 153 -5.72 0.74 -0.50
C ILE A 153 -4.78 0.47 -1.66
N ASP A 154 -5.32 0.15 -2.83
CA ASP A 154 -4.47 -0.26 -3.94
C ASP A 154 -5.02 0.22 -5.29
N LEU A 155 -4.28 -0.06 -6.36
CA LEU A 155 -4.65 0.27 -7.72
C LEU A 155 -5.84 -0.59 -8.18
N PRO A 156 -6.83 -0.01 -8.86
CA PRO A 156 -7.88 -0.79 -9.50
C PRO A 156 -7.26 -1.58 -10.66
N ARG A 157 -7.60 -2.86 -10.78
CA ARG A 157 -7.18 -3.65 -11.93
C ARG A 157 -7.77 -3.08 -13.21
N PRO A 158 -6.96 -2.67 -14.19
CA PRO A 158 -7.47 -2.20 -15.48
C PRO A 158 -8.17 -3.33 -16.23
N ARG A 159 -9.10 -2.97 -17.11
CA ARG A 159 -9.70 -3.94 -18.04
C ARG A 159 -8.65 -4.50 -19.01
N SER A 160 -8.79 -5.74 -19.45
CA SER A 160 -7.81 -6.38 -20.35
C SER A 160 -7.53 -5.54 -21.61
N VAL A 161 -8.57 -4.92 -22.18
CA VAL A 161 -8.42 -4.01 -23.33
C VAL A 161 -7.56 -2.78 -22.99
N GLN A 162 -7.70 -2.21 -21.79
CA GLN A 162 -6.87 -1.08 -21.36
C GLN A 162 -5.41 -1.49 -21.17
N LEU A 163 -5.17 -2.69 -20.62
CA LEU A 163 -3.81 -3.23 -20.46
C LEU A 163 -3.09 -3.42 -21.80
N LEU A 164 -3.82 -3.74 -22.87
CA LEU A 164 -3.27 -3.91 -24.21
C LEU A 164 -3.09 -2.57 -24.94
N LEU A 165 -4.09 -1.69 -24.87
CA LEU A 165 -4.10 -0.45 -25.65
C LEU A 165 -3.29 0.68 -25.01
N THR A 166 -3.27 0.76 -23.67
CA THR A 166 -2.56 1.85 -22.99
C THR A 166 -1.06 1.90 -23.31
N PRO A 167 -0.30 0.79 -23.25
CA PRO A 167 1.10 0.80 -23.66
C PRO A 167 1.29 1.18 -25.13
N LEU A 168 0.42 0.69 -26.01
CA LEU A 168 0.51 0.97 -27.46
C LEU A 168 0.30 2.47 -27.76
N ILE A 169 -0.66 3.10 -27.10
CA ILE A 169 -0.97 4.52 -27.26
C ILE A 169 0.10 5.40 -26.62
N LEU A 170 0.61 5.00 -25.45
CA LEU A 170 1.57 5.80 -24.70
C LEU A 170 3.04 5.54 -25.08
N ALA A 171 3.35 4.46 -25.80
CA ALA A 171 4.72 4.11 -26.16
C ALA A 171 5.50 5.24 -26.87
N PRO A 172 4.96 5.94 -27.87
CA PRO A 172 5.69 7.03 -28.54
C PRO A 172 5.95 8.21 -27.59
N PHE A 173 4.99 8.53 -26.72
CA PHE A 173 5.12 9.58 -25.70
C PHE A 173 6.17 9.17 -24.64
N ALA A 174 6.13 7.91 -24.21
CA ALA A 174 7.06 7.35 -23.26
C ALA A 174 8.49 7.36 -23.81
N ALA A 175 8.69 6.99 -25.08
CA ALA A 175 9.98 7.02 -25.74
C ALA A 175 10.54 8.45 -25.82
N ALA A 176 9.73 9.42 -26.24
CA ALA A 176 10.14 10.82 -26.30
C ALA A 176 10.51 11.38 -24.92
N LEU A 177 9.72 11.04 -23.88
CA LEU A 177 9.95 11.50 -22.52
C LEU A 177 11.17 10.82 -21.86
N ALA A 178 11.45 9.54 -22.20
CA ALA A 178 12.64 8.82 -21.74
C ALA A 178 13.96 9.40 -22.29
N LEU A 179 13.93 10.03 -23.47
CA LEU A 179 15.08 10.74 -24.03
C LEU A 179 15.44 11.99 -23.22
N VAL A 180 14.42 12.67 -22.67
CA VAL A 180 14.61 13.91 -21.89
C VAL A 180 14.84 13.62 -20.41
N ARG A 181 14.23 12.55 -19.88
CA ARG A 181 14.31 12.15 -18.47
C ARG A 181 14.50 10.63 -18.33
N PRO A 182 15.73 10.11 -18.40
CA PRO A 182 16.01 8.67 -18.36
C PRO A 182 15.46 7.94 -17.11
N SER A 183 15.38 8.63 -15.96
CA SER A 183 14.83 8.05 -14.72
C SER A 183 13.34 7.71 -14.82
N LEU A 184 12.60 8.36 -15.72
CA LEU A 184 11.17 8.15 -15.86
C LEU A 184 10.81 6.78 -16.46
N LYS A 185 11.75 6.15 -17.21
CA LYS A 185 11.56 4.79 -17.74
C LYS A 185 11.32 3.75 -16.62
N HIS A 186 12.02 3.89 -15.48
CA HIS A 186 11.85 2.99 -14.34
C HIS A 186 10.48 3.14 -13.69
N VAL A 187 10.06 4.40 -13.47
CA VAL A 187 8.73 4.70 -12.92
C VAL A 187 7.60 4.21 -13.85
N MET A 188 7.77 4.37 -15.17
CA MET A 188 6.79 3.88 -16.14
C MET A 188 6.72 2.35 -16.20
N HIS A 189 7.90 1.69 -16.13
CA HIS A 189 7.97 0.25 -16.04
C HIS A 189 7.20 -0.24 -14.80
N ASP A 190 7.49 0.31 -13.62
CA ASP A 190 6.87 -0.09 -12.38
C ASP A 190 5.36 0.17 -12.40
N ALA A 191 4.92 1.34 -12.86
CA ALA A 191 3.49 1.65 -13.02
C ALA A 191 2.76 0.63 -13.93
N TYR A 192 3.42 0.15 -15.00
CA TYR A 192 2.85 -0.87 -15.86
C TYR A 192 2.81 -2.25 -15.20
N ILE A 193 3.89 -2.65 -14.51
CA ILE A 193 3.95 -3.92 -13.78
C ILE A 193 2.93 -3.91 -12.63
N SER A 194 2.82 -2.81 -11.87
CA SER A 194 1.79 -2.64 -10.82
C SER A 194 0.38 -2.84 -11.39
N ALA A 195 0.08 -2.26 -12.57
CA ALA A 195 -1.21 -2.42 -13.23
C ALA A 195 -1.49 -3.90 -13.63
N LEU A 196 -0.45 -4.65 -14.05
CA LEU A 196 -0.55 -6.08 -14.35
C LEU A 196 -0.73 -6.93 -13.09
N ARG A 197 -0.16 -6.51 -11.96
CA ARG A 197 -0.20 -7.21 -10.67
C ARG A 197 -1.45 -6.87 -9.85
N ALA A 198 -2.09 -5.74 -10.12
CA ALA A 198 -3.28 -5.29 -9.40
C ALA A 198 -4.35 -6.39 -9.32
N TYR A 199 -4.93 -6.58 -8.15
CA TYR A 199 -5.98 -7.56 -7.90
C TYR A 199 -7.35 -7.05 -8.35
N SER A 200 -8.17 -7.95 -8.90
CA SER A 200 -9.57 -7.67 -9.19
C SER A 200 -10.42 -7.77 -7.91
N ARG A 201 -11.64 -7.22 -7.94
CA ARG A 201 -12.59 -7.36 -6.81
C ARG A 201 -12.86 -8.82 -6.47
N SER A 202 -13.04 -9.68 -7.47
CA SER A 202 -13.24 -11.12 -7.25
C SER A 202 -12.02 -11.81 -6.66
N ALA A 203 -10.80 -11.35 -7.04
CA ALA A 203 -9.56 -11.87 -6.44
C ALA A 203 -9.44 -11.47 -4.96
N PHE A 204 -9.74 -10.22 -4.57
CA PHE A 204 -9.75 -9.82 -3.17
C PHE A 204 -10.75 -10.65 -2.33
N ILE A 205 -11.95 -10.92 -2.86
CA ILE A 205 -12.91 -11.80 -2.19
C ILE A 205 -12.34 -13.21 -2.01
N ALA A 206 -11.75 -13.77 -3.07
CA ALA A 206 -11.16 -15.11 -3.03
C ALA A 206 -10.00 -15.21 -2.04
N LEU A 207 -9.10 -14.20 -2.01
CA LEU A 207 -7.99 -14.12 -1.07
C LEU A 207 -8.48 -14.03 0.39
N GLY A 208 -9.48 -13.19 0.65
CA GLY A 208 -10.08 -13.08 1.98
C GLY A 208 -10.70 -14.41 2.44
N LYS A 209 -11.46 -15.06 1.56
CA LYS A 209 -12.08 -16.38 1.87
C LYS A 209 -11.04 -17.51 2.01
N ALA A 210 -9.90 -17.43 1.32
CA ALA A 210 -8.80 -18.36 1.49
C ALA A 210 -8.06 -18.15 2.83
N ALA A 211 -8.00 -16.91 3.34
CA ALA A 211 -7.43 -16.60 4.64
C ALA A 211 -8.35 -17.05 5.81
N ASP A 212 -9.65 -16.82 5.67
CA ASP A 212 -10.69 -17.33 6.59
C ASP A 212 -12.01 -17.45 5.80
N PRO A 213 -12.68 -18.62 5.77
CA PRO A 213 -13.95 -18.80 5.06
C PRO A 213 -15.05 -17.83 5.53
N ARG A 214 -14.97 -17.32 6.76
CA ARG A 214 -15.94 -16.37 7.34
C ARG A 214 -15.52 -14.90 7.16
N MET A 215 -14.35 -14.62 6.51
CA MET A 215 -13.86 -13.27 6.34
C MET A 215 -14.88 -12.35 5.69
N GLY A 216 -15.19 -11.23 6.34
CA GLY A 216 -15.91 -10.11 5.75
C GLY A 216 -14.98 -9.36 4.79
N VAL A 217 -15.48 -9.03 3.59
CA VAL A 217 -14.73 -8.26 2.58
C VAL A 217 -15.62 -7.14 2.06
N GLU A 218 -15.32 -5.93 2.44
CA GLU A 218 -16.05 -4.73 2.05
C GLU A 218 -15.22 -3.87 1.09
N PHE A 219 -15.85 -3.31 0.06
CA PHE A 219 -15.21 -2.42 -0.90
C PHE A 219 -15.67 -0.98 -0.70
N LEU A 220 -14.74 -0.14 -0.34
CA LEU A 220 -14.99 1.28 -0.14
C LEU A 220 -15.02 2.04 -1.48
N PRO A 221 -15.99 2.95 -1.70
CA PRO A 221 -15.99 3.83 -2.84
C PRO A 221 -14.97 4.97 -2.60
N LEU A 222 -13.75 4.84 -3.09
CA LEU A 222 -12.80 5.95 -3.08
C LEU A 222 -13.05 6.81 -4.32
N SER A 223 -13.43 8.06 -4.11
CA SER A 223 -13.76 8.99 -5.19
C SER A 223 -12.54 9.23 -6.08
N ALA A 224 -12.64 8.78 -7.33
CA ALA A 224 -11.66 9.08 -8.36
C ALA A 224 -11.92 10.48 -8.91
N CYS A 225 -10.89 11.32 -9.00
CA CYS A 225 -10.92 12.45 -9.90
C CYS A 225 -11.01 11.96 -11.36
N ARG A 226 -11.89 12.53 -12.19
CA ARG A 226 -12.10 12.10 -13.60
C ARG A 226 -10.83 12.05 -14.45
N LEU A 227 -9.77 12.76 -14.05
CA LEU A 227 -8.50 12.86 -14.78
C LEU A 227 -7.35 12.06 -14.13
N ARG A 228 -7.59 11.30 -13.06
CA ARG A 228 -6.55 10.57 -12.33
C ARG A 228 -7.02 9.15 -12.03
N PRO A 229 -6.14 8.13 -12.10
CA PRO A 229 -6.50 6.78 -11.69
C PRO A 229 -6.92 6.80 -10.21
N GLY A 230 -8.13 6.33 -9.93
CA GLY A 230 -8.62 6.15 -8.58
C GLY A 230 -7.89 5.00 -7.89
N HIS A 231 -8.04 4.89 -6.58
CA HIS A 231 -7.66 3.71 -5.82
C HIS A 231 -8.93 2.92 -5.47
N VAL A 232 -8.75 1.66 -5.11
CA VAL A 232 -9.78 0.85 -4.47
C VAL A 232 -9.41 0.67 -3.01
N GLY A 233 -10.38 0.82 -2.12
CA GLY A 233 -10.25 0.51 -0.70
C GLY A 233 -10.97 -0.79 -0.40
N ILE A 234 -10.30 -1.72 0.29
CA ILE A 234 -10.86 -3.01 0.70
C ILE A 234 -10.64 -3.18 2.18
N VAL A 235 -11.71 -3.40 2.92
CA VAL A 235 -11.66 -3.70 4.37
C VAL A 235 -11.92 -5.18 4.57
N PHE A 236 -10.98 -5.84 5.23
CA PHE A 236 -11.12 -7.22 5.71
C PHE A 236 -11.43 -7.20 7.20
N THR A 237 -12.43 -7.99 7.59
CA THR A 237 -12.84 -8.14 8.99
C THR A 237 -13.02 -9.61 9.30
N ARG A 238 -12.28 -10.13 10.29
CA ARG A 238 -12.47 -11.49 10.78
C ARG A 238 -13.57 -11.49 11.83
N PRO A 239 -14.58 -12.39 11.73
CA PRO A 239 -15.53 -12.58 12.81
C PRO A 239 -14.79 -13.03 14.07
N ARG A 240 -15.01 -12.34 15.19
CA ARG A 240 -14.52 -12.75 16.50
C ARG A 240 -15.55 -13.64 17.17
N ALA A 241 -15.07 -14.62 17.93
CA ALA A 241 -15.94 -15.34 18.85
C ALA A 241 -16.46 -14.33 19.89
N SER A 242 -17.76 -14.24 20.03
CA SER A 242 -18.45 -13.49 21.09
C SER A 242 -18.22 -14.13 22.44
#